data_9ad4ac08fab395543c0bf7ab2f0101b9
#
_entry.id   9ad4ac08fab395543c0bf7ab2f0101b9
#
_cell.length_a   1.000
_cell.length_b   1.000
_cell.length_c   1.000
_cell.angle_alpha   90.00
_cell.angle_beta   90.00
_cell.angle_gamma   90.00
#
_symmetry.space_group_name_H-M   'P 1'
#
loop_
_entity.id
_entity.type
_entity.pdbx_description
1 polymer ?
#
loop_
_entity_poly.entity_id
_entity_poly.type
_entity_poly.pdbx_seq_one_letter_code
_entity_poly.pdbx_strand_id
1 'polypeptide(L)'
;MTDILDELQWRGLLAQHTDLEALREHLNAGPVTFYCGYDPTAPSLHHGHLVQLIVMRHLQLAGHCPLALVGGATGQIGDPRQSGERQLQSTEVVKGWADRLHSQISKFLDFEGPAAATMVNNLDWTQEMSAIDLLRTIGKYFRVGTMLNKDIVARRIASDEGISYTEFSYQVLQANDFLELYRRNGCTLETGGNDQWGNMVGGVDLIRKVEGVDTHVMTTPIITKADGTKFGKSEGGAIWLDPEMMTPYAFYQFWLQVADDDVVRFLKIFTFKSREEIEALAVEVAERPHQRAAQKALAASVTELVHGADQLQRVLAATDALWGGGDIRDLDEATLAAATADLPRASLTIGESTVADALVALGFEKGKTAARRTISSGGASINNIKVTDPEAVLREEDVLAGGLALIRKGRKNLAVLELS
;
A
#
# COMPACT_ATOMS: atom_id res chain seq x y z
N MET A 1 -5.28 -29.40 -7.16
CA MET A 1 -5.09 -28.00 -6.81
C MET A 1 -4.13 -27.94 -5.64
N THR A 2 -3.18 -27.03 -5.61
CA THR A 2 -2.32 -26.83 -4.45
C THR A 2 -3.19 -26.34 -3.29
N ASP A 3 -2.99 -26.88 -2.08
CA ASP A 3 -3.67 -26.41 -0.86
C ASP A 3 -3.42 -24.92 -0.66
N ILE A 4 -4.45 -24.15 -0.35
CA ILE A 4 -4.33 -22.70 -0.24
C ILE A 4 -3.39 -22.29 0.90
N LEU A 5 -3.38 -23.04 2.02
CA LEU A 5 -2.47 -22.75 3.13
C LEU A 5 -1.01 -23.00 2.75
N ASP A 6 -0.72 -24.03 1.93
CA ASP A 6 0.62 -24.30 1.42
C ASP A 6 1.06 -23.19 0.45
N GLU A 7 0.15 -22.63 -0.34
CA GLU A 7 0.44 -21.49 -1.21
C GLU A 7 0.75 -20.23 -0.39
N LEU A 8 -0.09 -19.90 0.60
CA LEU A 8 0.13 -18.75 1.47
C LEU A 8 1.41 -18.89 2.28
N GLN A 9 1.74 -20.09 2.77
CA GLN A 9 2.96 -20.37 3.49
C GLN A 9 4.20 -20.21 2.59
N TRP A 10 4.18 -20.74 1.37
CA TRP A 10 5.26 -20.58 0.41
C TRP A 10 5.51 -19.11 0.04
N ARG A 11 4.43 -18.31 -0.05
CA ARG A 11 4.51 -16.87 -0.31
C ARG A 11 5.03 -16.07 0.90
N GLY A 12 5.05 -16.67 2.09
CA GLY A 12 5.39 -15.96 3.32
C GLY A 12 4.24 -15.07 3.81
N LEU A 13 3.01 -15.46 3.51
CA LEU A 13 1.77 -14.75 3.87
C LEU A 13 1.05 -15.38 5.08
N LEU A 14 1.61 -16.41 5.71
CA LEU A 14 1.06 -17.05 6.90
C LEU A 14 2.03 -16.89 8.07
N ALA A 15 1.60 -16.25 9.17
CA ALA A 15 2.39 -16.03 10.38
C ALA A 15 1.84 -16.83 11.57
N GLN A 16 0.80 -16.34 12.23
CA GLN A 16 0.11 -17.03 13.31
C GLN A 16 -1.27 -17.51 12.83
N HIS A 17 -1.73 -18.59 13.41
CA HIS A 17 -3.04 -19.19 13.11
C HIS A 17 -3.56 -19.93 14.34
N THR A 18 -4.86 -20.16 14.39
CA THR A 18 -5.47 -21.16 15.27
C THR A 18 -4.97 -22.55 14.86
N ASP A 19 -5.52 -23.62 15.40
CA ASP A 19 -5.11 -24.98 15.01
C ASP A 19 -5.01 -25.11 13.47
N LEU A 20 -3.81 -25.37 12.95
CA LEU A 20 -3.52 -25.37 11.51
C LEU A 20 -4.22 -26.52 10.79
N GLU A 21 -4.24 -27.70 11.40
CA GLU A 21 -4.86 -28.88 10.77
C GLU A 21 -6.39 -28.71 10.75
N ALA A 22 -6.99 -28.23 11.81
CA ALA A 22 -8.42 -27.92 11.84
C ALA A 22 -8.80 -26.81 10.84
N LEU A 23 -7.96 -25.76 10.68
CA LEU A 23 -8.15 -24.71 9.66
C LEU A 23 -8.02 -25.30 8.25
N ARG A 24 -7.06 -26.20 8.02
CA ARG A 24 -6.87 -26.88 6.73
C ARG A 24 -8.08 -27.74 6.38
N GLU A 25 -8.54 -28.55 7.31
CA GLU A 25 -9.75 -29.37 7.12
C GLU A 25 -10.96 -28.49 6.82
N HIS A 26 -11.11 -27.38 7.54
CA HIS A 26 -12.21 -26.43 7.37
C HIS A 26 -12.22 -25.81 5.96
N LEU A 27 -11.07 -25.32 5.49
CA LEU A 27 -10.92 -24.74 4.14
C LEU A 27 -11.10 -25.77 3.03
N ASN A 28 -10.68 -27.01 3.24
CA ASN A 28 -10.84 -28.08 2.25
C ASN A 28 -12.23 -28.72 2.22
N ALA A 29 -13.06 -28.51 3.26
CA ALA A 29 -14.42 -29.05 3.33
C ALA A 29 -15.41 -28.36 2.39
N GLY A 30 -15.13 -27.14 1.93
CA GLY A 30 -15.98 -26.38 1.00
C GLY A 30 -15.74 -24.87 1.10
N PRO A 31 -16.60 -24.07 0.43
CA PRO A 31 -16.51 -22.61 0.51
C PRO A 31 -16.65 -22.10 1.96
N VAL A 32 -15.70 -21.30 2.41
CA VAL A 32 -15.69 -20.66 3.73
C VAL A 32 -15.93 -19.17 3.56
N THR A 33 -16.87 -18.62 4.33
CA THR A 33 -17.00 -17.17 4.49
C THR A 33 -15.97 -16.67 5.49
N PHE A 34 -15.15 -15.71 5.08
CA PHE A 34 -14.09 -15.13 5.89
C PHE A 34 -14.08 -13.60 5.79
N TYR A 35 -13.46 -12.90 6.74
CA TYR A 35 -13.39 -11.45 6.69
C TYR A 35 -11.99 -10.90 6.99
N CYS A 36 -11.77 -9.66 6.54
CA CYS A 36 -10.69 -8.79 6.97
C CYS A 36 -11.25 -7.38 7.18
N GLY A 37 -10.83 -6.74 8.28
CA GLY A 37 -11.26 -5.40 8.65
C GLY A 37 -10.29 -4.31 8.20
N TYR A 38 -10.84 -3.16 7.80
CA TYR A 38 -10.11 -1.96 7.34
C TYR A 38 -10.69 -0.73 8.03
N ASP A 39 -10.00 -0.20 9.04
CA ASP A 39 -10.40 1.04 9.69
C ASP A 39 -10.05 2.27 8.85
N PRO A 40 -11.00 3.19 8.64
CA PRO A 40 -10.78 4.43 7.91
C PRO A 40 -10.00 5.44 8.79
N THR A 41 -8.71 5.19 8.96
CA THR A 41 -7.78 6.04 9.76
C THR A 41 -7.00 7.03 8.90
N ALA A 42 -7.19 6.99 7.58
CA ALA A 42 -6.65 7.88 6.57
C ALA A 42 -7.55 7.83 5.32
N PRO A 43 -7.45 8.82 4.41
CA PRO A 43 -8.27 8.84 3.19
C PRO A 43 -7.90 7.76 2.17
N SER A 44 -6.85 6.96 2.39
CA SER A 44 -6.38 5.90 1.50
C SER A 44 -5.87 4.70 2.27
N LEU A 45 -5.95 3.54 1.63
CA LEU A 45 -5.20 2.34 1.98
C LEU A 45 -3.71 2.53 1.61
N HIS A 46 -2.85 1.74 2.24
CA HIS A 46 -1.40 1.71 1.98
C HIS A 46 -0.92 0.27 1.76
N HIS A 47 0.37 0.09 1.43
CA HIS A 47 0.99 -1.21 1.13
C HIS A 47 0.74 -2.29 2.20
N GLY A 48 0.59 -1.94 3.48
CA GLY A 48 0.26 -2.90 4.55
C GLY A 48 -1.16 -3.47 4.40
N HIS A 49 -2.12 -2.64 3.98
CA HIS A 49 -3.47 -3.09 3.63
C HIS A 49 -3.49 -3.90 2.33
N LEU A 50 -2.61 -3.57 1.37
CA LEU A 50 -2.48 -4.32 0.13
C LEU A 50 -2.14 -5.79 0.37
N VAL A 51 -1.30 -6.10 1.36
CA VAL A 51 -1.00 -7.49 1.75
C VAL A 51 -2.27 -8.25 2.12
N GLN A 52 -3.16 -7.60 2.92
CA GLN A 52 -4.42 -8.22 3.33
C GLN A 52 -5.36 -8.44 2.14
N LEU A 53 -5.45 -7.46 1.23
CA LEU A 53 -6.25 -7.59 0.00
C LEU A 53 -5.75 -8.71 -0.91
N ILE A 54 -4.43 -8.89 -1.00
CA ILE A 54 -3.82 -9.99 -1.76
C ILE A 54 -4.17 -11.34 -1.12
N VAL A 55 -4.10 -11.47 0.21
CA VAL A 55 -4.51 -12.70 0.91
C VAL A 55 -5.99 -12.97 0.68
N MET A 56 -6.85 -11.95 0.81
CA MET A 56 -8.27 -12.09 0.53
C MET A 56 -8.52 -12.57 -0.90
N ARG A 57 -7.78 -12.03 -1.88
CA ARG A 57 -7.90 -12.45 -3.28
C ARG A 57 -7.40 -13.88 -3.50
N HIS A 58 -6.33 -14.31 -2.86
CA HIS A 58 -5.87 -15.71 -2.93
C HIS A 58 -6.91 -16.68 -2.38
N LEU A 59 -7.52 -16.38 -1.24
CA LEU A 59 -8.60 -17.18 -0.67
C LEU A 59 -9.84 -17.19 -1.58
N GLN A 60 -10.19 -16.04 -2.16
CA GLN A 60 -11.30 -15.94 -3.11
C GLN A 60 -11.06 -16.78 -4.37
N LEU A 61 -9.84 -16.75 -4.93
CA LEU A 61 -9.45 -17.57 -6.07
C LEU A 61 -9.46 -19.07 -5.73
N ALA A 62 -9.29 -19.44 -4.47
CA ALA A 62 -9.46 -20.80 -3.97
C ALA A 62 -10.93 -21.21 -3.76
N GLY A 63 -11.88 -20.28 -3.94
CA GLY A 63 -13.32 -20.55 -3.86
C GLY A 63 -13.98 -20.15 -2.55
N HIS A 64 -13.28 -19.40 -1.67
CA HIS A 64 -13.84 -18.89 -0.41
C HIS A 64 -14.45 -17.49 -0.60
N CYS A 65 -15.43 -17.13 0.24
CA CYS A 65 -16.25 -15.92 0.09
C CYS A 65 -15.75 -14.79 1.02
N PRO A 66 -15.10 -13.74 0.52
CA PRO A 66 -14.57 -12.67 1.33
C PRO A 66 -15.66 -11.68 1.77
N LEU A 67 -15.63 -11.29 3.03
CA LEU A 67 -16.31 -10.11 3.56
C LEU A 67 -15.25 -9.04 3.81
N ALA A 68 -15.31 -7.94 3.08
CA ALA A 68 -14.43 -6.79 3.32
C ALA A 68 -15.14 -5.83 4.27
N LEU A 69 -14.69 -5.81 5.52
CA LEU A 69 -15.29 -4.98 6.57
C LEU A 69 -14.64 -3.60 6.58
N VAL A 70 -15.45 -2.56 6.38
CA VAL A 70 -15.05 -1.18 6.64
C VAL A 70 -15.44 -0.80 8.06
N GLY A 71 -14.46 -0.35 8.84
CA GLY A 71 -14.62 -0.01 10.25
C GLY A 71 -15.28 1.35 10.47
N GLY A 72 -16.54 1.53 10.05
CA GLY A 72 -17.27 2.79 10.25
C GLY A 72 -17.52 3.15 11.71
N ALA A 73 -17.62 2.15 12.60
CA ALA A 73 -17.70 2.34 14.03
C ALA A 73 -16.31 2.32 14.68
N THR A 74 -15.51 1.29 14.43
CA THR A 74 -14.17 1.12 15.02
C THR A 74 -13.20 2.22 14.60
N GLY A 75 -13.32 2.76 13.39
CA GLY A 75 -12.54 3.92 12.93
C GLY A 75 -12.81 5.21 13.71
N GLN A 76 -13.97 5.34 14.36
CA GLN A 76 -14.28 6.46 15.25
C GLN A 76 -13.64 6.30 16.65
N ILE A 77 -13.26 5.08 17.04
CA ILE A 77 -12.64 4.76 18.32
C ILE A 77 -11.12 4.71 18.19
N GLY A 78 -10.62 3.93 17.22
CA GLY A 78 -9.21 3.72 16.93
C GLY A 78 -8.55 2.64 17.77
N ASP A 79 -7.90 1.69 17.11
CA ASP A 79 -7.09 0.66 17.73
C ASP A 79 -5.88 1.26 18.47
N PRO A 80 -5.55 0.82 19.70
CA PRO A 80 -4.43 1.35 20.47
C PRO A 80 -3.11 1.30 19.71
N ARG A 81 -2.35 2.42 19.75
CA ARG A 81 -0.99 2.51 19.16
C ARG A 81 0.08 2.43 20.24
N GLN A 82 1.29 2.07 19.83
CA GLN A 82 2.46 2.15 20.72
C GLN A 82 2.85 3.60 21.06
N SER A 83 2.56 4.56 20.17
CA SER A 83 3.00 5.96 20.24
C SER A 83 1.87 6.93 20.59
N GLY A 84 1.18 6.72 21.71
CA GLY A 84 0.18 7.66 22.21
C GLY A 84 -1.23 7.48 21.63
N GLU A 85 -2.18 8.24 22.16
CA GLU A 85 -3.59 8.18 21.80
C GLU A 85 -3.85 8.78 20.42
N ARG A 86 -4.81 8.21 19.68
CA ARG A 86 -5.23 8.77 18.39
C ARG A 86 -6.06 10.03 18.60
N GLN A 87 -5.81 11.04 17.79
CA GLN A 87 -6.78 12.11 17.64
C GLN A 87 -8.01 11.59 16.92
N LEU A 88 -9.15 11.66 17.58
CA LEU A 88 -10.43 11.25 17.00
C LEU A 88 -10.82 12.26 15.91
N GLN A 89 -11.20 11.76 14.76
CA GLN A 89 -11.73 12.56 13.66
C GLN A 89 -13.25 12.73 13.82
N SER A 90 -13.84 13.74 13.13
CA SER A 90 -15.29 13.86 13.14
C SER A 90 -15.95 12.69 12.40
N THR A 91 -17.19 12.40 12.74
CA THR A 91 -17.96 11.30 12.12
C THR A 91 -18.07 11.49 10.60
N GLU A 92 -18.19 12.73 10.11
CA GLU A 92 -18.27 13.06 8.70
C GLU A 92 -16.96 12.74 7.97
N VAL A 93 -15.81 13.03 8.59
CA VAL A 93 -14.48 12.71 8.03
C VAL A 93 -14.30 11.19 7.94
N VAL A 94 -14.61 10.47 9.03
CA VAL A 94 -14.51 8.99 9.06
C VAL A 94 -15.42 8.36 8.01
N LYS A 95 -16.65 8.88 7.86
CA LYS A 95 -17.58 8.41 6.81
C LYS A 95 -17.01 8.64 5.41
N GLY A 96 -16.51 9.84 5.12
CA GLY A 96 -15.91 10.14 3.83
C GLY A 96 -14.68 9.25 3.52
N TRP A 97 -13.88 8.93 4.52
CA TRP A 97 -12.77 7.97 4.36
C TRP A 97 -13.27 6.54 4.18
N ALA A 98 -14.31 6.12 4.89
CA ALA A 98 -14.94 4.81 4.71
C ALA A 98 -15.41 4.60 3.26
N ASP A 99 -16.05 5.61 2.66
CA ASP A 99 -16.49 5.57 1.26
C ASP A 99 -15.31 5.47 0.28
N ARG A 100 -14.19 6.17 0.55
CA ARG A 100 -12.96 6.04 -0.24
C ARG A 100 -12.33 4.64 -0.12
N LEU A 101 -12.24 4.09 1.09
CA LEU A 101 -11.72 2.74 1.32
C LEU A 101 -12.58 1.69 0.60
N HIS A 102 -13.91 1.81 0.70
CA HIS A 102 -14.83 0.95 -0.04
C HIS A 102 -14.51 0.94 -1.54
N SER A 103 -14.36 2.12 -2.15
CA SER A 103 -14.04 2.25 -3.57
C SER A 103 -12.66 1.69 -3.94
N GLN A 104 -11.68 1.78 -3.04
CA GLN A 104 -10.35 1.19 -3.25
C GLN A 104 -10.39 -0.33 -3.15
N ILE A 105 -11.00 -0.89 -2.09
CA ILE A 105 -11.10 -2.34 -1.85
C ILE A 105 -11.82 -3.03 -3.03
N SER A 106 -12.87 -2.39 -3.57
CA SER A 106 -13.65 -2.94 -4.68
C SER A 106 -12.84 -3.25 -5.95
N LYS A 107 -11.65 -2.69 -6.09
CA LYS A 107 -10.76 -2.96 -7.24
C LYS A 107 -10.00 -4.27 -7.13
N PHE A 108 -9.90 -4.85 -5.93
CA PHE A 108 -9.04 -6.02 -5.67
C PHE A 108 -9.82 -7.33 -5.58
N LEU A 109 -11.12 -7.27 -5.32
CA LEU A 109 -11.97 -8.43 -5.11
C LEU A 109 -13.01 -8.54 -6.23
N ASP A 110 -13.48 -9.75 -6.46
CA ASP A 110 -14.56 -10.02 -7.39
C ASP A 110 -15.90 -10.04 -6.64
N PHE A 111 -16.87 -9.28 -7.10
CA PHE A 111 -18.20 -9.12 -6.47
C PHE A 111 -19.29 -9.93 -7.20
N GLU A 112 -18.90 -10.77 -8.15
CA GLU A 112 -19.79 -11.63 -8.90
C GLU A 112 -19.36 -13.10 -8.79
N GLY A 113 -20.26 -14.01 -9.17
CA GLY A 113 -19.98 -15.45 -9.21
C GLY A 113 -20.09 -16.16 -7.85
N PRO A 114 -19.68 -17.43 -7.77
CA PRO A 114 -19.91 -18.29 -6.59
C PRO A 114 -19.09 -17.92 -5.36
N ALA A 115 -17.96 -17.26 -5.53
CA ALA A 115 -17.09 -16.76 -4.45
C ALA A 115 -17.14 -15.22 -4.36
N ALA A 116 -18.29 -14.62 -4.68
CA ALA A 116 -18.46 -13.17 -4.68
C ALA A 116 -18.10 -12.56 -3.32
N ALA A 117 -17.36 -11.45 -3.36
CA ALA A 117 -17.08 -10.65 -2.19
C ALA A 117 -18.34 -9.88 -1.73
N THR A 118 -18.39 -9.52 -0.46
CA THR A 118 -19.41 -8.62 0.08
C THR A 118 -18.73 -7.55 0.89
N MET A 119 -19.09 -6.28 0.64
CA MET A 119 -18.70 -5.17 1.49
C MET A 119 -19.65 -5.08 2.67
N VAL A 120 -19.10 -4.92 3.87
CA VAL A 120 -19.86 -4.77 5.11
C VAL A 120 -19.30 -3.61 5.93
N ASN A 121 -20.14 -2.98 6.75
CA ASN A 121 -19.76 -1.87 7.60
C ASN A 121 -20.18 -2.17 9.05
N ASN A 122 -19.24 -2.16 10.00
CA ASN A 122 -19.56 -2.45 11.38
C ASN A 122 -20.42 -1.37 12.07
N LEU A 123 -20.60 -0.20 11.45
CA LEU A 123 -21.54 0.79 11.91
C LEU A 123 -23.00 0.29 11.85
N ASP A 124 -23.33 -0.61 10.91
CA ASP A 124 -24.69 -1.13 10.68
C ASP A 124 -25.26 -1.89 11.88
N TRP A 125 -24.41 -2.48 12.71
CA TRP A 125 -24.83 -3.17 13.94
C TRP A 125 -24.40 -2.46 15.22
N THR A 126 -23.35 -1.65 15.15
CA THR A 126 -22.81 -1.02 16.36
C THR A 126 -23.63 0.21 16.75
N GLN A 127 -24.11 1.01 15.79
CA GLN A 127 -24.88 2.22 16.08
C GLN A 127 -26.25 1.94 16.75
N GLU A 128 -26.82 0.75 16.53
CA GLU A 128 -28.09 0.35 17.11
C GLU A 128 -27.94 -0.24 18.53
N MET A 129 -26.70 -0.60 18.91
CA MET A 129 -26.39 -1.22 20.18
C MET A 129 -26.28 -0.17 21.28
N SER A 130 -27.13 -0.26 22.30
CA SER A 130 -26.98 0.61 23.47
C SER A 130 -25.74 0.25 24.29
N ALA A 131 -25.20 1.21 25.05
CA ALA A 131 -24.10 0.96 25.98
C ALA A 131 -24.44 -0.14 26.99
N ILE A 132 -25.71 -0.23 27.44
CA ILE A 132 -26.16 -1.28 28.35
C ILE A 132 -26.18 -2.64 27.66
N ASP A 133 -26.63 -2.71 26.42
CA ASP A 133 -26.63 -3.96 25.65
C ASP A 133 -25.19 -4.45 25.41
N LEU A 134 -24.27 -3.56 24.99
CA LEU A 134 -22.85 -3.91 24.84
C LEU A 134 -22.27 -4.51 26.13
N LEU A 135 -22.51 -3.88 27.29
CA LEU A 135 -21.95 -4.34 28.55
C LEU A 135 -22.60 -5.66 29.03
N ARG A 136 -23.91 -5.80 28.88
CA ARG A 136 -24.65 -6.97 29.36
C ARG A 136 -24.52 -8.19 28.48
N THR A 137 -24.51 -8.01 27.16
CA THR A 137 -24.57 -9.13 26.21
C THR A 137 -23.19 -9.55 25.75
N ILE A 138 -22.26 -8.61 25.57
CA ILE A 138 -20.92 -8.83 25.06
C ILE A 138 -19.85 -8.67 26.14
N GLY A 139 -19.85 -7.56 26.87
CA GLY A 139 -18.81 -7.20 27.84
C GLY A 139 -18.64 -8.25 28.95
N LYS A 140 -19.73 -8.92 29.36
CA LYS A 140 -19.69 -9.98 30.40
C LYS A 140 -18.77 -11.17 30.07
N TYR A 141 -18.45 -11.38 28.80
CA TYR A 141 -17.56 -12.46 28.33
C TYR A 141 -16.07 -12.08 28.38
N PHE A 142 -15.77 -10.79 28.53
CA PHE A 142 -14.41 -10.29 28.59
C PHE A 142 -13.92 -10.18 30.02
N ARG A 143 -12.73 -10.73 30.30
CA ARG A 143 -12.07 -10.60 31.58
C ARG A 143 -11.03 -9.50 31.55
N VAL A 144 -11.22 -8.48 32.38
CA VAL A 144 -10.33 -7.31 32.44
C VAL A 144 -8.86 -7.73 32.60
N GLY A 145 -8.54 -8.69 33.44
CA GLY A 145 -7.18 -9.20 33.61
C GLY A 145 -6.57 -9.75 32.32
N THR A 146 -7.35 -10.46 31.49
CA THR A 146 -6.90 -10.96 30.19
C THR A 146 -6.68 -9.79 29.19
N MET A 147 -7.58 -8.81 29.21
CA MET A 147 -7.48 -7.63 28.35
C MET A 147 -6.24 -6.77 28.67
N LEU A 148 -5.92 -6.60 29.95
CA LEU A 148 -4.76 -5.86 30.43
C LEU A 148 -3.42 -6.53 30.05
N ASN A 149 -3.40 -7.85 29.91
CA ASN A 149 -2.19 -8.61 29.57
C ASN A 149 -1.84 -8.62 28.07
N LYS A 150 -2.66 -8.00 27.20
CA LYS A 150 -2.29 -7.83 25.81
C LYS A 150 -1.08 -6.90 25.68
N ASP A 151 -0.10 -7.28 24.88
CA ASP A 151 1.20 -6.59 24.79
C ASP A 151 1.08 -5.07 24.60
N ILE A 152 0.21 -4.63 23.67
CA ILE A 152 0.04 -3.21 23.39
C ILE A 152 -0.63 -2.48 24.55
N VAL A 153 -1.64 -3.10 25.18
CA VAL A 153 -2.35 -2.54 26.33
C VAL A 153 -1.42 -2.43 27.53
N ALA A 154 -0.67 -3.51 27.85
CA ALA A 154 0.29 -3.52 28.94
C ALA A 154 1.38 -2.45 28.80
N ARG A 155 1.92 -2.26 27.57
CA ARG A 155 2.89 -1.20 27.29
C ARG A 155 2.31 0.20 27.46
N ARG A 156 1.07 0.42 26.99
CA ARG A 156 0.40 1.72 27.11
C ARG A 156 0.10 2.06 28.57
N ILE A 157 -0.37 1.09 29.38
CA ILE A 157 -0.60 1.29 30.81
C ILE A 157 0.70 1.62 31.55
N ALA A 158 1.82 1.06 31.13
CA ALA A 158 3.14 1.34 31.70
C ALA A 158 3.76 2.64 31.19
N SER A 159 3.19 3.33 30.22
CA SER A 159 3.65 4.61 29.71
C SER A 159 3.05 5.77 30.52
N ASP A 160 3.69 6.96 30.44
CA ASP A 160 3.23 8.18 31.12
C ASP A 160 1.85 8.65 30.65
N GLU A 161 1.50 8.37 29.38
CA GLU A 161 0.22 8.77 28.78
C GLU A 161 -0.93 7.82 29.14
N GLY A 162 -0.62 6.56 29.50
CA GLY A 162 -1.64 5.55 29.78
C GLY A 162 -2.46 5.15 28.54
N ILE A 163 -3.66 4.61 28.78
CA ILE A 163 -4.62 4.23 27.73
C ILE A 163 -6.01 4.71 28.15
N SER A 164 -6.75 5.35 27.24
CA SER A 164 -8.13 5.74 27.50
C SER A 164 -9.07 4.51 27.50
N TYR A 165 -10.21 4.64 28.17
CA TYR A 165 -11.23 3.59 28.12
C TYR A 165 -11.73 3.38 26.68
N THR A 166 -11.76 4.43 25.88
CA THR A 166 -12.14 4.39 24.46
C THR A 166 -11.24 3.44 23.69
N GLU A 167 -9.91 3.66 23.70
CA GLU A 167 -8.95 2.78 23.05
C GLU A 167 -8.95 1.37 23.65
N PHE A 168 -9.06 1.25 24.99
CA PHE A 168 -9.12 -0.04 25.68
C PHE A 168 -10.31 -0.88 25.26
N SER A 169 -11.47 -0.26 25.00
CA SER A 169 -12.70 -0.94 24.58
C SER A 169 -12.69 -1.43 23.13
N TYR A 170 -11.77 -0.94 22.28
CA TYR A 170 -11.66 -1.33 20.87
C TYR A 170 -11.68 -2.84 20.65
N GLN A 171 -10.93 -3.60 21.45
CA GLN A 171 -10.85 -5.05 21.36
C GLN A 171 -12.20 -5.76 21.56
N VAL A 172 -13.13 -5.14 22.27
CA VAL A 172 -14.49 -5.68 22.50
C VAL A 172 -15.34 -5.47 21.25
N LEU A 173 -15.18 -4.32 20.60
CA LEU A 173 -15.91 -3.98 19.36
C LEU A 173 -15.48 -4.89 18.22
N GLN A 174 -14.16 -5.07 18.01
CA GLN A 174 -13.66 -5.97 16.95
C GLN A 174 -14.09 -7.42 17.18
N ALA A 175 -14.06 -7.90 18.42
CA ALA A 175 -14.56 -9.24 18.73
C ALA A 175 -16.07 -9.38 18.46
N ASN A 176 -16.85 -8.33 18.74
CA ASN A 176 -18.27 -8.29 18.41
C ASN A 176 -18.50 -8.25 16.88
N ASP A 177 -17.63 -7.62 16.11
CA ASP A 177 -17.71 -7.63 14.65
C ASP A 177 -17.63 -9.07 14.12
N PHE A 178 -16.69 -9.88 14.63
CA PHE A 178 -16.60 -11.28 14.21
C PHE A 178 -17.87 -12.07 14.59
N LEU A 179 -18.42 -11.85 15.80
CA LEU A 179 -19.67 -12.49 16.25
C LEU A 179 -20.86 -12.08 15.36
N GLU A 180 -21.00 -10.81 15.03
CA GLU A 180 -22.08 -10.32 14.16
C GLU A 180 -21.92 -10.85 12.72
N LEU A 181 -20.70 -10.91 12.18
CA LEU A 181 -20.44 -11.50 10.87
C LEU A 181 -20.69 -13.01 10.85
N TYR A 182 -20.38 -13.71 11.94
CA TYR A 182 -20.78 -15.12 12.08
C TYR A 182 -22.31 -15.26 12.01
N ARG A 183 -23.04 -14.49 12.81
CA ARG A 183 -24.52 -14.56 12.89
C ARG A 183 -25.21 -14.17 11.58
N ARG A 184 -24.72 -13.14 10.90
CA ARG A 184 -25.35 -12.56 9.71
C ARG A 184 -24.95 -13.28 8.43
N ASN A 185 -23.69 -13.70 8.35
CA ASN A 185 -23.06 -14.16 7.11
C ASN A 185 -22.47 -15.58 7.20
N GLY A 186 -22.54 -16.24 8.35
CA GLY A 186 -21.87 -17.52 8.56
C GLY A 186 -20.34 -17.44 8.49
N CYS A 187 -19.77 -16.28 8.83
CA CYS A 187 -18.33 -16.05 8.79
C CYS A 187 -17.62 -16.88 9.86
N THR A 188 -16.68 -17.73 9.46
CA THR A 188 -15.98 -18.65 10.39
C THR A 188 -14.46 -18.49 10.38
N LEU A 189 -13.93 -17.55 9.58
CA LEU A 189 -12.49 -17.25 9.54
C LEU A 189 -12.28 -15.73 9.51
N GLU A 190 -11.36 -15.25 10.37
CA GLU A 190 -10.86 -13.87 10.34
C GLU A 190 -9.41 -13.88 9.84
N THR A 191 -9.08 -12.95 8.93
CA THR A 191 -7.72 -12.72 8.44
C THR A 191 -7.26 -11.31 8.78
N GLY A 192 -5.96 -11.12 9.06
CA GLY A 192 -5.44 -9.79 9.40
C GLY A 192 -3.92 -9.76 9.53
N GLY A 193 -3.38 -8.61 9.91
CA GLY A 193 -1.96 -8.46 10.24
C GLY A 193 -1.62 -9.11 11.58
N ASN A 194 -0.38 -9.56 11.75
CA ASN A 194 0.06 -10.23 12.98
C ASN A 194 0.02 -9.34 14.22
N ASP A 195 0.00 -8.04 14.06
CA ASP A 195 -0.24 -7.07 15.13
C ASP A 195 -1.68 -7.12 15.68
N GLN A 196 -2.64 -7.65 14.91
CA GLN A 196 -4.04 -7.81 15.26
C GLN A 196 -4.35 -9.14 15.97
N TRP A 197 -3.39 -10.07 16.07
CA TRP A 197 -3.60 -11.41 16.63
C TRP A 197 -4.40 -11.42 17.94
N GLY A 198 -4.00 -10.56 18.88
CA GLY A 198 -4.66 -10.48 20.19
C GLY A 198 -6.13 -10.04 20.14
N ASN A 199 -6.51 -9.18 19.19
CA ASN A 199 -7.90 -8.76 19.00
C ASN A 199 -8.69 -9.88 18.32
N MET A 200 -8.15 -10.48 17.26
CA MET A 200 -8.78 -11.54 16.47
C MET A 200 -9.10 -12.79 17.31
N VAL A 201 -8.17 -13.25 18.15
CA VAL A 201 -8.40 -14.36 19.08
C VAL A 201 -9.52 -14.06 20.10
N GLY A 202 -9.69 -12.77 20.44
CA GLY A 202 -10.80 -12.32 21.27
C GLY A 202 -12.18 -12.60 20.63
N GLY A 203 -12.28 -12.50 19.31
CA GLY A 203 -13.48 -12.84 18.54
C GLY A 203 -13.77 -14.35 18.54
N VAL A 204 -12.74 -15.18 18.33
CA VAL A 204 -12.85 -16.64 18.42
C VAL A 204 -13.38 -17.08 19.80
N ASP A 205 -12.79 -16.51 20.86
CA ASP A 205 -13.19 -16.82 22.24
C ASP A 205 -14.63 -16.35 22.54
N LEU A 206 -15.03 -15.20 22.00
CA LEU A 206 -16.39 -14.69 22.14
C LEU A 206 -17.41 -15.61 21.45
N ILE A 207 -17.18 -15.98 20.18
CA ILE A 207 -18.08 -16.87 19.42
C ILE A 207 -18.21 -18.22 20.11
N ARG A 208 -17.09 -18.80 20.57
CA ARG A 208 -17.12 -20.07 21.31
C ARG A 208 -17.97 -19.98 22.59
N LYS A 209 -17.87 -18.86 23.33
CA LYS A 209 -18.64 -18.65 24.56
C LYS A 209 -20.12 -18.38 24.35
N VAL A 210 -20.47 -17.73 23.25
CA VAL A 210 -21.83 -17.28 22.95
C VAL A 210 -22.61 -18.33 22.17
N GLU A 211 -21.98 -18.84 21.10
CA GLU A 211 -22.61 -19.71 20.10
C GLU A 211 -22.20 -21.20 20.26
N GLY A 212 -21.11 -21.48 20.99
CA GLY A 212 -20.60 -22.85 21.14
C GLY A 212 -19.95 -23.42 19.90
N VAL A 213 -19.48 -22.55 18.98
CA VAL A 213 -18.89 -22.91 17.68
C VAL A 213 -17.41 -22.56 17.68
N ASP A 214 -16.60 -23.42 17.09
CA ASP A 214 -15.21 -23.15 16.81
C ASP A 214 -15.07 -22.36 15.50
N THR A 215 -14.27 -21.31 15.54
CA THR A 215 -13.92 -20.46 14.41
C THR A 215 -12.40 -20.30 14.32
N HIS A 216 -11.92 -19.77 13.22
CA HIS A 216 -10.49 -19.72 12.91
C HIS A 216 -9.99 -18.30 12.71
N VAL A 217 -8.71 -18.14 12.97
CA VAL A 217 -7.94 -16.92 12.68
C VAL A 217 -6.64 -17.29 12.00
N MET A 218 -6.25 -16.52 11.02
CA MET A 218 -4.90 -16.56 10.48
C MET A 218 -4.37 -15.14 10.21
N THR A 219 -3.07 -14.93 10.41
CA THR A 219 -2.43 -13.63 10.27
C THR A 219 -1.31 -13.66 9.24
N THR A 220 -1.04 -12.49 8.65
CA THR A 220 0.13 -12.26 7.82
C THR A 220 1.26 -11.61 8.63
N PRO A 221 2.54 -11.87 8.32
CA PRO A 221 3.63 -11.20 8.99
C PRO A 221 3.65 -9.70 8.68
N ILE A 222 4.20 -8.91 9.61
CA ILE A 222 4.53 -7.52 9.33
C ILE A 222 5.66 -7.49 8.32
N ILE A 223 5.49 -6.74 7.24
CA ILE A 223 6.48 -6.68 6.17
C ILE A 223 7.66 -5.80 6.59
N THR A 224 8.84 -6.39 6.59
CA THR A 224 10.12 -5.73 6.87
C THR A 224 11.03 -5.83 5.65
N LYS A 225 12.10 -5.04 5.60
CA LYS A 225 13.22 -5.26 4.68
C LYS A 225 14.13 -6.37 5.20
N ALA A 226 15.07 -6.84 4.38
CA ALA A 226 16.07 -7.84 4.77
C ALA A 226 16.93 -7.38 5.97
N ASP A 227 17.14 -6.08 6.14
CA ASP A 227 17.83 -5.47 7.28
C ASP A 227 16.98 -5.39 8.57
N GLY A 228 15.75 -5.92 8.55
CA GLY A 228 14.80 -5.91 9.66
C GLY A 228 14.03 -4.60 9.86
N THR A 229 14.31 -3.55 9.09
CA THR A 229 13.57 -2.29 9.16
C THR A 229 12.17 -2.43 8.55
N LYS A 230 11.20 -1.66 9.04
CA LYS A 230 9.84 -1.69 8.50
C LYS A 230 9.85 -1.24 7.04
N PHE A 231 9.26 -2.06 6.16
CA PHE A 231 9.05 -1.70 4.76
C PHE A 231 7.97 -0.63 4.63
N GLY A 232 8.10 0.27 3.64
CA GLY A 232 7.10 1.29 3.35
C GLY A 232 7.11 2.53 4.26
N LYS A 233 8.10 2.66 5.16
CA LYS A 233 8.44 3.94 5.78
C LYS A 233 9.51 4.61 4.91
N SER A 234 9.10 5.53 4.05
CA SER A 234 10.00 6.43 3.32
C SER A 234 10.05 7.80 4.00
N GLU A 235 10.99 8.65 3.60
CA GLU A 235 11.02 10.06 4.03
C GLU A 235 9.72 10.80 3.67
N GLY A 236 8.95 10.31 2.68
CA GLY A 236 7.64 10.83 2.25
C GLY A 236 6.42 10.20 2.95
N GLY A 237 6.59 9.29 3.92
CA GLY A 237 5.46 8.66 4.63
C GLY A 237 5.11 7.25 4.16
N ALA A 238 3.81 6.90 4.20
CA ALA A 238 3.31 5.59 3.78
C ALA A 238 3.23 5.48 2.24
N ILE A 239 3.32 4.25 1.73
CA ILE A 239 3.12 3.96 0.31
C ILE A 239 1.62 3.81 0.08
N TRP A 240 1.02 4.91 -0.36
CA TRP A 240 -0.42 5.02 -0.57
C TRP A 240 -0.88 4.33 -1.85
N LEU A 241 -2.12 3.81 -1.83
CA LEU A 241 -2.73 3.18 -3.00
C LEU A 241 -3.58 4.19 -3.83
N ASP A 242 -3.89 5.35 -3.25
CA ASP A 242 -4.63 6.40 -3.91
C ASP A 242 -3.71 7.22 -4.83
N PRO A 243 -4.02 7.36 -6.12
CA PRO A 243 -3.19 8.11 -7.07
C PRO A 243 -3.12 9.62 -6.75
N GLU A 244 -4.09 10.17 -5.98
CA GLU A 244 -4.03 11.56 -5.51
C GLU A 244 -3.00 11.76 -4.39
N MET A 245 -2.68 10.72 -3.62
CA MET A 245 -1.72 10.77 -2.52
C MET A 245 -0.32 10.28 -2.93
N MET A 246 -0.23 9.40 -3.91
CA MET A 246 1.01 8.92 -4.51
C MET A 246 0.76 8.60 -5.98
N THR A 247 1.37 9.36 -6.88
CA THR A 247 1.16 9.16 -8.31
C THR A 247 1.55 7.73 -8.75
N PRO A 248 0.90 7.16 -9.78
CA PRO A 248 1.27 5.84 -10.30
C PRO A 248 2.74 5.75 -10.72
N TYR A 249 3.33 6.85 -11.19
CA TYR A 249 4.74 6.91 -11.53
C TYR A 249 5.63 6.80 -10.27
N ALA A 250 5.38 7.58 -9.23
CA ALA A 250 6.11 7.51 -7.96
C ALA A 250 5.94 6.12 -7.30
N PHE A 251 4.73 5.57 -7.36
CA PHE A 251 4.43 4.22 -6.89
C PHE A 251 5.26 3.15 -7.62
N TYR A 252 5.31 3.18 -8.95
CA TYR A 252 6.13 2.29 -9.75
C TYR A 252 7.64 2.43 -9.42
N GLN A 253 8.13 3.66 -9.34
CA GLN A 253 9.54 3.93 -9.02
C GLN A 253 9.93 3.40 -7.63
N PHE A 254 9.03 3.51 -6.65
CA PHE A 254 9.26 2.92 -5.32
C PHE A 254 9.52 1.41 -5.40
N TRP A 255 8.67 0.67 -6.10
CA TRP A 255 8.83 -0.78 -6.27
C TRP A 255 10.02 -1.14 -7.15
N LEU A 256 10.32 -0.32 -8.14
CA LEU A 256 11.50 -0.51 -8.98
C LEU A 256 12.80 -0.40 -8.18
N GLN A 257 12.84 0.38 -7.10
CA GLN A 257 14.03 0.59 -6.27
C GLN A 257 14.23 -0.45 -5.16
N VAL A 258 13.41 -1.47 -5.08
CA VAL A 258 13.55 -2.56 -4.11
C VAL A 258 14.94 -3.21 -4.27
N ALA A 259 15.59 -3.52 -3.13
CA ALA A 259 16.90 -4.15 -3.10
C ALA A 259 16.85 -5.60 -3.62
N ASP A 260 17.98 -6.08 -4.13
CA ASP A 260 18.09 -7.45 -4.65
C ASP A 260 17.79 -8.50 -3.58
N ASP A 261 18.17 -8.23 -2.32
CA ASP A 261 17.91 -9.11 -1.17
C ASP A 261 16.42 -9.24 -0.80
N ASP A 262 15.60 -8.27 -1.20
CA ASP A 262 14.17 -8.22 -0.87
C ASP A 262 13.25 -8.62 -2.04
N VAL A 263 13.69 -8.41 -3.28
CA VAL A 263 12.81 -8.43 -4.45
C VAL A 263 12.12 -9.77 -4.67
N VAL A 264 12.81 -10.89 -4.49
CA VAL A 264 12.22 -12.23 -4.66
C VAL A 264 11.14 -12.50 -3.62
N ARG A 265 11.39 -12.12 -2.37
CA ARG A 265 10.40 -12.21 -1.30
C ARG A 265 9.18 -11.33 -1.59
N PHE A 266 9.39 -10.11 -2.08
CA PHE A 266 8.28 -9.21 -2.41
C PHE A 266 7.50 -9.65 -3.64
N LEU A 267 8.13 -10.30 -4.62
CA LEU A 267 7.41 -10.96 -5.71
C LEU A 267 6.43 -12.03 -5.19
N LYS A 268 6.83 -12.82 -4.19
CA LYS A 268 5.94 -13.81 -3.56
C LYS A 268 4.76 -13.15 -2.85
N ILE A 269 5.01 -12.07 -2.10
CA ILE A 269 4.03 -11.40 -1.25
C ILE A 269 3.05 -10.54 -2.07
N PHE A 270 3.55 -9.75 -3.02
CA PHE A 270 2.79 -8.66 -3.64
C PHE A 270 2.31 -8.97 -5.08
N THR A 271 2.55 -10.17 -5.60
CA THR A 271 2.13 -10.53 -6.96
C THR A 271 1.39 -11.86 -7.01
N PHE A 272 0.63 -12.06 -8.08
CA PHE A 272 -0.03 -13.33 -8.40
C PHE A 272 0.77 -14.18 -9.38
N LYS A 273 2.07 -13.89 -9.56
CA LYS A 273 2.95 -14.71 -10.41
C LYS A 273 3.07 -16.13 -9.89
N SER A 274 3.23 -17.07 -10.82
CA SER A 274 3.43 -18.49 -10.48
C SER A 274 4.78 -18.71 -9.77
N ARG A 275 4.94 -19.89 -9.16
CA ARG A 275 6.20 -20.30 -8.53
C ARG A 275 7.33 -20.33 -9.56
N GLU A 276 7.06 -20.88 -10.73
CA GLU A 276 8.02 -21.02 -11.84
C GLU A 276 8.48 -19.64 -12.35
N GLU A 277 7.55 -18.68 -12.49
CA GLU A 277 7.89 -17.31 -12.89
C GLU A 277 8.79 -16.62 -11.84
N ILE A 278 8.47 -16.79 -10.55
CA ILE A 278 9.24 -16.17 -9.47
C ILE A 278 10.63 -16.83 -9.35
N GLU A 279 10.72 -18.14 -9.49
CA GLU A 279 12.00 -18.87 -9.49
C GLU A 279 12.88 -18.47 -10.67
N ALA A 280 12.30 -18.29 -11.87
CA ALA A 280 13.04 -17.79 -13.03
C ALA A 280 13.57 -16.36 -12.78
N LEU A 281 12.78 -15.48 -12.16
CA LEU A 281 13.22 -14.15 -11.78
C LEU A 281 14.30 -14.17 -10.68
N ALA A 282 14.26 -15.12 -9.76
CA ALA A 282 15.31 -15.32 -8.76
C ALA A 282 16.66 -15.69 -9.39
N VAL A 283 16.66 -16.51 -10.44
CA VAL A 283 17.87 -16.81 -11.23
C VAL A 283 18.42 -15.55 -11.89
N GLU A 284 17.55 -14.69 -12.46
CA GLU A 284 17.96 -13.40 -13.05
C GLU A 284 18.62 -12.47 -12.01
N VAL A 285 18.10 -12.44 -10.78
CA VAL A 285 18.71 -11.65 -9.68
C VAL A 285 20.12 -12.17 -9.37
N ALA A 286 20.32 -13.49 -9.34
CA ALA A 286 21.60 -14.10 -9.01
C ALA A 286 22.65 -13.93 -10.12
N GLU A 287 22.26 -14.11 -11.38
CA GLU A 287 23.17 -14.14 -12.52
C GLU A 287 23.37 -12.75 -13.16
N ARG A 288 22.32 -11.92 -13.21
CA ARG A 288 22.28 -10.66 -13.95
C ARG A 288 21.61 -9.52 -13.16
N PRO A 289 22.00 -9.23 -11.91
CA PRO A 289 21.34 -8.24 -11.06
C PRO A 289 21.27 -6.85 -11.70
N HIS A 290 22.26 -6.48 -12.51
CA HIS A 290 22.30 -5.17 -13.18
C HIS A 290 21.16 -4.96 -14.19
N GLN A 291 20.49 -6.00 -14.67
CA GLN A 291 19.34 -5.90 -15.58
C GLN A 291 18.05 -5.53 -14.84
N ARG A 292 18.01 -5.77 -13.50
CA ARG A 292 16.88 -5.47 -12.62
C ARG A 292 15.56 -6.09 -13.11
N ALA A 293 15.62 -7.29 -13.72
CA ALA A 293 14.46 -7.97 -14.30
C ALA A 293 13.37 -8.25 -13.23
N ALA A 294 13.77 -8.71 -12.06
CA ALA A 294 12.86 -8.98 -10.94
C ALA A 294 12.19 -7.71 -10.41
N GLN A 295 12.95 -6.60 -10.26
CA GLN A 295 12.40 -5.31 -9.81
C GLN A 295 11.41 -4.74 -10.83
N LYS A 296 11.72 -4.83 -12.12
CA LYS A 296 10.81 -4.41 -13.19
C LYS A 296 9.51 -5.23 -13.17
N ALA A 297 9.64 -6.55 -13.01
CA ALA A 297 8.49 -7.45 -12.92
C ALA A 297 7.63 -7.16 -11.67
N LEU A 298 8.27 -6.93 -10.51
CA LEU A 298 7.59 -6.54 -9.27
C LEU A 298 6.84 -5.21 -9.45
N ALA A 299 7.56 -4.17 -9.89
CA ALA A 299 7.00 -2.83 -10.06
C ALA A 299 5.83 -2.82 -11.06
N ALA A 300 5.97 -3.52 -12.20
CA ALA A 300 4.91 -3.62 -13.18
C ALA A 300 3.68 -4.36 -12.61
N SER A 301 3.87 -5.53 -11.99
CA SER A 301 2.76 -6.32 -11.46
C SER A 301 1.99 -5.60 -10.34
N VAL A 302 2.69 -4.93 -9.42
CA VAL A 302 2.04 -4.22 -8.31
C VAL A 302 1.37 -2.93 -8.79
N THR A 303 1.98 -2.21 -9.75
CA THR A 303 1.37 -1.01 -10.33
C THR A 303 0.13 -1.35 -11.14
N GLU A 304 0.16 -2.42 -11.94
CA GLU A 304 -1.01 -2.90 -12.67
C GLU A 304 -2.14 -3.31 -11.72
N LEU A 305 -1.82 -4.03 -10.65
CA LEU A 305 -2.79 -4.48 -9.65
C LEU A 305 -3.50 -3.30 -8.97
N VAL A 306 -2.78 -2.22 -8.65
CA VAL A 306 -3.32 -1.09 -7.87
C VAL A 306 -3.94 -0.02 -8.76
N HIS A 307 -3.31 0.29 -9.89
CA HIS A 307 -3.68 1.43 -10.74
C HIS A 307 -4.25 1.02 -12.11
N GLY A 308 -4.18 -0.25 -12.47
CA GLY A 308 -4.68 -0.79 -13.72
C GLY A 308 -3.66 -0.76 -14.88
N ALA A 309 -3.96 -1.51 -15.94
CA ALA A 309 -3.09 -1.72 -17.08
C ALA A 309 -2.79 -0.42 -17.84
N ASP A 310 -3.80 0.45 -18.02
CA ASP A 310 -3.63 1.72 -18.75
C ASP A 310 -2.65 2.66 -18.04
N GLN A 311 -2.72 2.76 -16.72
CA GLN A 311 -1.78 3.57 -15.94
C GLN A 311 -0.38 2.96 -15.96
N LEU A 312 -0.25 1.64 -15.90
CA LEU A 312 1.04 0.98 -16.07
C LEU A 312 1.68 1.31 -17.41
N GLN A 313 0.93 1.26 -18.52
CA GLN A 313 1.46 1.61 -19.84
C GLN A 313 1.97 3.06 -19.90
N ARG A 314 1.23 4.01 -19.33
CA ARG A 314 1.67 5.42 -19.23
C ARG A 314 2.95 5.56 -18.40
N VAL A 315 3.03 4.87 -17.26
CA VAL A 315 4.22 4.87 -16.40
C VAL A 315 5.44 4.27 -17.11
N LEU A 316 5.26 3.18 -17.85
CA LEU A 316 6.34 2.56 -18.63
C LEU A 316 6.83 3.48 -19.74
N ALA A 317 5.92 4.11 -20.50
CA ALA A 317 6.25 5.10 -21.53
C ALA A 317 7.01 6.29 -20.92
N ALA A 318 6.55 6.83 -19.80
CA ALA A 318 7.24 7.91 -19.08
C ALA A 318 8.64 7.47 -18.59
N THR A 319 8.76 6.27 -18.07
CA THR A 319 10.04 5.73 -17.59
C THR A 319 11.03 5.58 -18.75
N ASP A 320 10.58 5.07 -19.88
CA ASP A 320 11.42 4.95 -21.10
C ASP A 320 11.79 6.32 -21.67
N ALA A 321 10.85 7.24 -21.77
CA ALA A 321 11.10 8.60 -22.22
C ALA A 321 12.09 9.35 -21.31
N LEU A 322 11.96 9.18 -20.00
CA LEU A 322 12.84 9.85 -19.04
C LEU A 322 14.22 9.20 -18.91
N TRP A 323 14.32 7.87 -19.01
CA TRP A 323 15.55 7.14 -18.63
C TRP A 323 16.04 6.12 -19.66
N GLY A 324 15.21 5.69 -20.60
CA GLY A 324 15.49 4.62 -21.57
C GLY A 324 15.87 5.11 -22.97
N GLY A 325 15.55 6.33 -23.32
CA GLY A 325 15.80 6.90 -24.66
C GLY A 325 14.58 7.03 -25.56
N GLY A 326 13.37 6.80 -25.03
CA GLY A 326 12.11 7.14 -25.69
C GLY A 326 11.96 8.64 -25.95
N ASP A 327 11.07 9.04 -26.86
CA ASP A 327 10.83 10.46 -27.12
C ASP A 327 9.92 11.06 -26.04
N ILE A 328 10.43 12.06 -25.36
CA ILE A 328 9.70 12.73 -24.28
C ILE A 328 8.51 13.57 -24.80
N ARG A 329 8.51 13.90 -26.09
CA ARG A 329 7.42 14.62 -26.76
C ARG A 329 6.17 13.78 -26.97
N ASP A 330 6.30 12.44 -26.88
CA ASP A 330 5.17 11.50 -26.99
C ASP A 330 4.34 11.44 -25.71
N LEU A 331 4.80 12.05 -24.60
CA LEU A 331 4.07 12.05 -23.34
C LEU A 331 2.99 13.13 -23.33
N ASP A 332 1.79 12.76 -22.90
CA ASP A 332 0.73 13.72 -22.61
C ASP A 332 1.06 14.57 -21.36
N GLU A 333 0.42 15.73 -21.24
CA GLU A 333 0.64 16.68 -20.15
C GLU A 333 0.48 16.03 -18.77
N ALA A 334 -0.57 15.26 -18.57
CA ALA A 334 -0.86 14.62 -17.29
C ALA A 334 0.22 13.59 -16.90
N THR A 335 0.68 12.79 -17.88
CA THR A 335 1.75 11.80 -17.68
C THR A 335 3.08 12.50 -17.39
N LEU A 336 3.42 13.54 -18.14
CA LEU A 336 4.65 14.31 -17.93
C LEU A 336 4.66 15.00 -16.56
N ALA A 337 3.56 15.67 -16.20
CA ALA A 337 3.39 16.32 -14.90
C ALA A 337 3.55 15.32 -13.75
N ALA A 338 2.88 14.16 -13.83
CA ALA A 338 2.96 13.12 -12.81
C ALA A 338 4.38 12.52 -12.69
N ALA A 339 5.04 12.27 -13.83
CA ALA A 339 6.39 11.69 -13.86
C ALA A 339 7.48 12.66 -13.37
N THR A 340 7.18 13.95 -13.34
CA THR A 340 8.13 15.01 -12.96
C THR A 340 7.74 15.75 -11.67
N ALA A 341 6.68 15.29 -10.97
CA ALA A 341 6.12 15.97 -9.80
C ALA A 341 7.17 16.21 -8.70
N ASP A 342 8.02 15.23 -8.46
CA ASP A 342 9.03 15.23 -7.39
C ASP A 342 10.40 15.78 -7.83
N LEU A 343 10.54 16.23 -9.10
CA LEU A 343 11.80 16.74 -9.60
C LEU A 343 12.01 18.22 -9.21
N PRO A 344 13.26 18.66 -8.99
CA PRO A 344 13.59 20.07 -8.81
C PRO A 344 13.04 20.92 -9.97
N ARG A 345 12.55 22.14 -9.67
CA ARG A 345 11.92 23.04 -10.65
C ARG A 345 12.55 24.41 -10.63
N ALA A 346 12.56 25.05 -11.80
CA ALA A 346 12.88 26.47 -11.94
C ALA A 346 12.03 27.08 -13.07
N SER A 347 11.57 28.33 -12.87
CA SER A 347 10.80 29.08 -13.88
C SER A 347 11.75 30.00 -14.65
N LEU A 348 11.70 29.95 -15.97
CA LEU A 348 12.57 30.71 -16.87
C LEU A 348 11.82 31.23 -18.10
N THR A 349 12.30 32.33 -18.69
CA THR A 349 11.67 32.98 -19.84
C THR A 349 12.31 32.53 -21.16
N ILE A 350 11.48 32.12 -22.10
CA ILE A 350 11.89 31.75 -23.47
C ILE A 350 12.51 32.96 -24.17
N GLY A 351 13.57 32.73 -24.92
CA GLY A 351 14.25 33.78 -25.70
C GLY A 351 15.18 34.70 -24.88
N GLU A 352 15.04 34.72 -23.54
CA GLU A 352 15.88 35.55 -22.66
C GLU A 352 16.86 34.71 -21.84
N SER A 353 16.43 33.56 -21.36
CA SER A 353 17.22 32.68 -20.49
C SER A 353 18.03 31.66 -21.28
N THR A 354 19.27 31.41 -20.85
CA THR A 354 20.16 30.43 -21.47
C THR A 354 20.09 29.08 -20.74
N VAL A 355 20.54 28.00 -21.36
CA VAL A 355 20.72 26.68 -20.74
C VAL A 355 21.67 26.77 -19.54
N ALA A 356 22.65 27.68 -19.59
CA ALA A 356 23.55 27.93 -18.46
C ALA A 356 22.82 28.56 -17.28
N ASP A 357 21.83 29.45 -17.51
CA ASP A 357 20.98 30.01 -16.48
C ASP A 357 20.13 28.92 -15.80
N ALA A 358 19.59 28.00 -16.60
CA ALA A 358 18.82 26.88 -16.09
C ALA A 358 19.64 25.97 -15.15
N LEU A 359 20.86 25.60 -15.53
CA LEU A 359 21.74 24.79 -14.70
C LEU A 359 22.09 25.46 -13.37
N VAL A 360 22.22 26.79 -13.37
CA VAL A 360 22.51 27.59 -12.15
C VAL A 360 21.25 27.72 -11.30
N ALA A 361 20.10 28.04 -11.89
CA ALA A 361 18.83 28.21 -11.18
C ALA A 361 18.41 26.94 -10.44
N LEU A 362 18.67 25.77 -11.03
CA LEU A 362 18.41 24.45 -10.44
C LEU A 362 19.48 23.98 -9.45
N GLY A 363 20.53 24.78 -9.23
CA GLY A 363 21.63 24.41 -8.33
C GLY A 363 22.55 23.31 -8.87
N PHE A 364 22.42 22.94 -10.13
CA PHE A 364 23.29 21.93 -10.77
C PHE A 364 24.70 22.45 -10.97
N GLU A 365 24.87 23.78 -11.11
CA GLU A 365 26.16 24.43 -11.19
C GLU A 365 26.20 25.67 -10.27
N LYS A 366 27.39 25.97 -9.74
CA LYS A 366 27.60 27.10 -8.81
C LYS A 366 27.59 28.48 -9.49
N GLY A 367 27.62 28.52 -10.83
CA GLY A 367 27.64 29.78 -11.59
C GLY A 367 27.79 29.54 -13.08
N LYS A 368 27.53 30.59 -13.88
CA LYS A 368 27.47 30.55 -15.35
C LYS A 368 28.74 29.99 -16.01
N THR A 369 29.93 30.31 -15.48
CA THR A 369 31.20 29.81 -16.04
C THR A 369 31.30 28.27 -15.92
N ALA A 370 30.90 27.73 -14.79
CA ALA A 370 30.88 26.28 -14.61
C ALA A 370 29.82 25.64 -15.52
N ALA A 371 28.62 26.24 -15.60
CA ALA A 371 27.53 25.77 -16.45
C ALA A 371 27.94 25.73 -17.93
N ARG A 372 28.55 26.79 -18.46
CA ARG A 372 29.07 26.85 -19.84
C ARG A 372 30.10 25.75 -20.09
N ARG A 373 30.99 25.47 -19.15
CA ARG A 373 31.98 24.38 -19.28
C ARG A 373 31.28 23.01 -19.36
N THR A 374 30.28 22.77 -18.52
CA THR A 374 29.47 21.55 -18.53
C THR A 374 28.74 21.39 -19.87
N ILE A 375 28.17 22.45 -20.42
CA ILE A 375 27.52 22.43 -21.73
C ILE A 375 28.54 22.13 -22.85
N SER A 376 29.65 22.86 -22.90
CA SER A 376 30.69 22.66 -23.93
C SER A 376 31.29 21.24 -23.90
N SER A 377 31.36 20.60 -22.72
CA SER A 377 31.80 19.21 -22.61
C SER A 377 30.69 18.19 -22.95
N GLY A 378 29.50 18.67 -23.34
CA GLY A 378 28.32 17.85 -23.63
C GLY A 378 27.76 17.16 -22.43
N GLY A 379 27.91 17.75 -21.23
CA GLY A 379 27.36 17.26 -19.98
C GLY A 379 25.93 17.72 -19.71
N ALA A 380 25.31 18.51 -20.60
CA ALA A 380 23.93 18.98 -20.45
C ALA A 380 23.06 18.55 -21.63
N SER A 381 21.78 18.32 -21.38
CA SER A 381 20.75 18.08 -22.40
C SER A 381 19.43 18.74 -22.01
N ILE A 382 18.67 19.17 -23.04
CA ILE A 382 17.26 19.57 -22.92
C ILE A 382 16.42 18.54 -23.65
N ASN A 383 15.34 18.08 -23.00
CA ASN A 383 14.41 17.11 -23.55
C ASN A 383 15.12 15.90 -24.20
N ASN A 384 16.14 15.37 -23.49
CA ASN A 384 17.04 14.30 -23.95
C ASN A 384 17.96 14.66 -25.14
N ILE A 385 17.86 15.87 -25.71
CA ILE A 385 18.72 16.34 -26.78
C ILE A 385 19.95 17.02 -26.16
N LYS A 386 21.12 16.55 -26.53
CA LYS A 386 22.40 17.08 -26.02
C LYS A 386 22.64 18.51 -26.50
N VAL A 387 22.96 19.39 -25.55
CA VAL A 387 23.34 20.78 -25.84
C VAL A 387 24.86 20.92 -25.72
N THR A 388 25.48 21.53 -26.72
CA THR A 388 26.95 21.75 -26.78
C THR A 388 27.33 23.22 -26.95
N ASP A 389 26.39 24.08 -27.35
CA ASP A 389 26.60 25.53 -27.42
C ASP A 389 26.43 26.13 -26.01
N PRO A 390 27.51 26.72 -25.41
CA PRO A 390 27.47 27.33 -24.09
C PRO A 390 26.57 28.56 -23.98
N GLU A 391 26.22 29.17 -25.10
CA GLU A 391 25.33 30.34 -25.20
C GLU A 391 23.92 29.96 -25.67
N ALA A 392 23.59 28.68 -25.76
CA ALA A 392 22.28 28.22 -26.19
C ALA A 392 21.18 28.86 -25.33
N VAL A 393 20.21 29.49 -26.00
CA VAL A 393 19.02 30.12 -25.38
C VAL A 393 17.86 29.13 -25.42
N LEU A 394 17.01 29.17 -24.39
CA LEU A 394 15.77 28.39 -24.35
C LEU A 394 14.79 28.91 -25.43
N ARG A 395 14.19 27.98 -26.18
CA ARG A 395 13.35 28.29 -27.35
C ARG A 395 11.95 27.69 -27.23
N GLU A 396 11.03 28.16 -28.04
CA GLU A 396 9.69 27.59 -28.16
C GLU A 396 9.72 26.09 -28.51
N GLU A 397 10.68 25.64 -29.29
CA GLU A 397 10.86 24.22 -29.65
C GLU A 397 11.27 23.32 -28.46
N ASP A 398 11.75 23.93 -27.38
CA ASP A 398 12.08 23.21 -26.13
C ASP A 398 10.87 22.99 -25.26
N VAL A 399 9.72 23.61 -25.58
CA VAL A 399 8.52 23.50 -24.78
C VAL A 399 7.81 22.16 -25.03
N LEU A 400 7.61 21.41 -23.96
CA LEU A 400 6.80 20.19 -23.91
C LEU A 400 5.36 20.51 -23.47
N ALA A 401 4.52 19.50 -23.42
CA ALA A 401 3.16 19.61 -22.91
C ALA A 401 3.13 20.28 -21.52
N GLY A 402 2.17 21.17 -21.29
CA GLY A 402 2.02 21.90 -20.03
C GLY A 402 3.04 23.03 -19.79
N GLY A 403 3.75 23.50 -20.83
CA GLY A 403 4.74 24.58 -20.69
C GLY A 403 6.05 24.16 -20.03
N LEU A 404 6.34 22.85 -20.02
CA LEU A 404 7.50 22.29 -19.35
C LEU A 404 8.66 22.05 -20.33
N ALA A 405 9.88 22.00 -19.80
CA ALA A 405 11.03 21.38 -20.45
C ALA A 405 11.84 20.59 -19.43
N LEU A 406 12.56 19.58 -19.87
CA LEU A 406 13.43 18.79 -18.99
C LEU A 406 14.88 19.13 -19.24
N ILE A 407 15.59 19.45 -18.19
CA ILE A 407 17.03 19.66 -18.22
C ILE A 407 17.75 18.56 -17.46
N ARG A 408 18.83 18.07 -18.03
CA ARG A 408 19.66 17.03 -17.42
C ARG A 408 21.12 17.44 -17.38
N LYS A 409 21.78 17.19 -16.24
CA LYS A 409 23.24 17.24 -16.09
C LYS A 409 23.79 15.83 -15.85
N GLY A 410 24.57 15.32 -16.80
CA GLY A 410 25.06 13.94 -16.77
C GLY A 410 23.92 12.91 -16.82
N ARG A 411 24.10 11.75 -16.17
CA ARG A 411 23.12 10.66 -16.22
C ARG A 411 22.07 10.71 -15.12
N LYS A 412 22.35 11.36 -13.99
CA LYS A 412 21.53 11.22 -12.76
C LYS A 412 20.72 12.47 -12.41
N ASN A 413 21.21 13.65 -12.75
CA ASN A 413 20.57 14.90 -12.35
C ASN A 413 19.58 15.34 -13.41
N LEU A 414 18.29 15.15 -13.13
CA LEU A 414 17.16 15.57 -13.97
C LEU A 414 16.33 16.58 -13.20
N ALA A 415 15.85 17.62 -13.89
CA ALA A 415 15.01 18.66 -13.32
C ALA A 415 14.05 19.22 -14.38
N VAL A 416 13.07 19.98 -13.94
CA VAL A 416 12.01 20.58 -14.75
C VAL A 416 12.24 22.07 -14.86
N LEU A 417 12.07 22.60 -16.06
CA LEU A 417 11.91 24.03 -16.33
C LEU A 417 10.44 24.31 -16.63
N GLU A 418 9.90 25.31 -15.97
CA GLU A 418 8.61 25.91 -16.30
C GLU A 418 8.89 27.11 -17.20
N LEU A 419 8.51 27.00 -18.47
CA LEU A 419 8.85 27.98 -19.48
C LEU A 419 7.68 28.92 -19.76
N SER A 420 7.94 30.23 -19.73
CA SER A 420 6.97 31.29 -19.99
C SER A 420 7.48 32.28 -21.06
#